data_38d0d9be0a52a37232ac99600579f748
#
_entry.id   38d0d9be0a52a37232ac99600579f748
#
_cell.length_a   1.000
_cell.length_b   1.000
_cell.length_c   1.000
_cell.angle_alpha   90.00
_cell.angle_beta   90.00
_cell.angle_gamma   90.00
#
_symmetry.space_group_name_H-M   'P 1'
#
loop_
_entity.id
_entity.type
_entity.pdbx_description
1 polymer ?
#
loop_
_entity_poly.entity_id
_entity_poly.type
_entity_poly.pdbx_seq_one_letter_code
_entity_poly.pdbx_strand_id
1 'polypeptide(L)'
;NILGAGLLLFSAWIDCTDGEVARLKFSESKIGSKLDIICDNLVHFAVFFSIGMGLYQSAGKKYFLFLGTLAVFGSLVSFLILSLSIINQKEMASANTAYSKNKLTDKLANRDFIYFLFFMSLLGRVDIFICLAAFGANIFAAYLTFSKVKSALRSK
;
A
#
# COMPACT_ATOMS: atom_id res chain seq x y z
N ASN A 1 -6.23 16.02 12.63
CA ASN A 1 -6.28 15.11 11.49
C ASN A 1 -5.68 15.73 10.22
N ILE A 2 -6.00 17.01 9.89
CA ILE A 2 -5.49 17.69 8.67
C ILE A 2 -3.96 17.82 8.69
N LEU A 3 -3.38 18.22 9.82
CA LEU A 3 -1.92 18.36 9.97
C LEU A 3 -1.22 17.00 9.74
N GLY A 4 -1.73 15.93 10.31
CA GLY A 4 -1.16 14.60 10.12
C GLY A 4 -1.25 14.13 8.66
N ALA A 5 -2.37 14.34 7.99
CA ALA A 5 -2.53 14.02 6.57
C ALA A 5 -1.63 14.90 5.67
N GLY A 6 -1.46 16.18 6.02
CA GLY A 6 -0.54 17.08 5.31
C GLY A 6 0.93 16.69 5.46
N LEU A 7 1.36 16.31 6.66
CA LEU A 7 2.71 15.81 6.92
C LEU A 7 2.98 14.50 6.17
N LEU A 8 2.00 13.60 6.11
CA LEU A 8 2.10 12.35 5.35
C LEU A 8 2.25 12.64 3.85
N LEU A 9 1.47 13.58 3.31
CA LEU A 9 1.57 14.01 1.92
C LEU A 9 2.95 14.60 1.61
N PHE A 10 3.45 15.46 2.49
CA PHE A 10 4.78 16.07 2.35
C PHE A 10 5.90 15.02 2.41
N SER A 11 5.81 14.07 3.32
CA SER A 11 6.74 12.93 3.41
C SER A 11 6.74 12.09 2.12
N ALA A 12 5.57 11.83 1.55
CA ALA A 12 5.46 11.10 0.29
C ALA A 12 6.07 11.86 -0.91
N TRP A 13 6.01 13.18 -0.90
CA TRP A 13 6.68 13.98 -1.93
C TRP A 13 8.20 13.91 -1.83
N ILE A 14 8.75 13.98 -0.61
CA ILE A 14 10.19 13.83 -0.37
C ILE A 14 10.66 12.46 -0.85
N ASP A 15 9.99 11.39 -0.44
CA ASP A 15 10.31 10.00 -0.81
C ASP A 15 10.28 9.80 -2.34
N CYS A 16 9.31 10.42 -3.01
CA CYS A 16 9.24 10.39 -4.48
C CYS A 16 10.45 11.07 -5.11
N THR A 17 10.86 12.23 -4.59
CA THR A 17 11.99 13.01 -5.10
C THR A 17 13.30 12.22 -4.91
N ASP A 18 13.51 11.63 -3.74
CA ASP A 18 14.70 10.81 -3.46
C ASP A 18 14.80 9.60 -4.38
N GLY A 19 13.70 8.93 -4.65
CA GLY A 19 13.64 7.81 -5.60
C GLY A 19 13.95 8.22 -7.04
N GLU A 20 13.50 9.40 -7.49
CA GLU A 20 13.83 9.92 -8.83
C GLU A 20 15.29 10.35 -8.94
N VAL A 21 15.84 11.00 -7.92
CA VAL A 21 17.26 11.39 -7.86
C VAL A 21 18.17 10.15 -7.89
N ALA A 22 17.83 9.09 -7.14
CA ALA A 22 18.59 7.84 -7.16
C ALA A 22 18.63 7.20 -8.56
N ARG A 23 17.51 7.28 -9.31
CA ARG A 23 17.46 6.80 -10.71
C ARG A 23 18.31 7.63 -11.64
N LEU A 24 18.25 8.94 -11.56
CA LEU A 24 19.04 9.84 -12.40
C LEU A 24 20.54 9.66 -12.17
N LYS A 25 20.95 9.35 -10.95
CA LYS A 25 22.36 9.10 -10.59
C LYS A 25 22.81 7.65 -10.84
N PHE A 26 21.96 6.77 -11.39
CA PHE A 26 22.26 5.35 -11.58
C PHE A 26 22.73 4.65 -10.28
N SER A 27 22.31 5.15 -9.13
CA SER A 27 22.68 4.64 -7.80
C SER A 27 21.61 3.70 -7.19
N GLU A 28 20.71 3.16 -8.02
CA GLU A 28 19.70 2.20 -7.59
C GLU A 28 20.34 0.91 -7.07
N SER A 29 20.08 0.58 -5.81
CA SER A 29 20.50 -0.71 -5.25
C SER A 29 19.31 -1.67 -5.17
N LYS A 30 19.59 -2.98 -5.37
CA LYS A 30 18.57 -4.04 -5.21
C LYS A 30 18.02 -4.11 -3.77
N ILE A 31 18.83 -3.75 -2.80
CA ILE A 31 18.48 -3.72 -1.39
C ILE A 31 17.59 -2.51 -1.11
N GLY A 32 17.98 -1.32 -1.62
CA GLY A 32 17.18 -0.09 -1.48
C GLY A 32 15.76 -0.24 -2.04
N SER A 33 15.61 -0.80 -3.24
CA SER A 33 14.29 -1.04 -3.83
C SER A 33 13.40 -2.02 -3.03
N LYS A 34 13.99 -2.98 -2.31
CA LYS A 34 13.23 -3.87 -1.42
C LYS A 34 12.83 -3.17 -0.13
N LEU A 35 13.75 -2.39 0.43
CA LEU A 35 13.51 -1.61 1.64
C LEU A 35 12.40 -0.59 1.42
N ASP A 36 12.41 0.11 0.30
CA ASP A 36 11.37 1.04 -0.16
C ASP A 36 9.96 0.40 -0.09
N ILE A 37 9.79 -0.78 -0.70
CA ILE A 37 8.53 -1.51 -0.69
C ILE A 37 8.09 -1.90 0.74
N ILE A 38 9.03 -2.29 1.59
CA ILE A 38 8.73 -2.67 2.98
C ILE A 38 8.31 -1.44 3.78
N CYS A 39 9.05 -0.33 3.66
CA CYS A 39 8.75 0.92 4.36
C CYS A 39 7.40 1.49 3.94
N ASP A 40 7.08 1.51 2.65
CA ASP A 40 5.78 1.95 2.13
C ASP A 40 4.63 1.17 2.77
N ASN A 41 4.74 -0.16 2.84
CA ASN A 41 3.69 -0.98 3.45
C ASN A 41 3.60 -0.76 4.96
N LEU A 42 4.72 -0.59 5.65
CA LEU A 42 4.74 -0.28 7.08
C LEU A 42 4.01 1.04 7.37
N VAL A 43 4.25 2.06 6.55
CA VAL A 43 3.55 3.35 6.64
C VAL A 43 2.04 3.17 6.44
N HIS A 44 1.60 2.38 5.44
CA HIS A 44 0.18 2.10 5.23
C HIS A 44 -0.45 1.42 6.45
N PHE A 45 0.21 0.44 7.05
CA PHE A 45 -0.30 -0.24 8.26
C PHE A 45 -0.42 0.74 9.43
N ALA A 46 0.60 1.57 9.66
CA ALA A 46 0.61 2.58 10.71
C ALA A 46 -0.52 3.61 10.51
N VAL A 47 -0.74 4.04 9.26
CA VAL A 47 -1.79 5.02 8.90
C VAL A 47 -3.18 4.42 9.16
N PHE A 48 -3.48 3.22 8.67
CA PHE A 48 -4.79 2.58 8.88
C PHE A 48 -5.08 2.35 10.35
N PHE A 49 -4.08 1.85 11.10
CA PHE A 49 -4.22 1.63 12.53
C PHE A 49 -4.44 2.94 13.29
N SER A 50 -3.66 3.98 12.99
CA SER A 50 -3.76 5.29 13.63
C SER A 50 -5.09 5.97 13.35
N ILE A 51 -5.62 5.86 12.13
CA ILE A 51 -6.94 6.40 11.78
C ILE A 51 -8.03 5.66 12.56
N GLY A 52 -7.98 4.33 12.58
CA GLY A 52 -8.95 3.51 13.33
C GLY A 52 -8.94 3.84 14.82
N MET A 53 -7.76 3.99 15.43
CA MET A 53 -7.58 4.36 16.82
C MET A 53 -8.04 5.80 17.10
N GLY A 54 -7.70 6.76 16.24
CA GLY A 54 -8.10 8.16 16.37
C GLY A 54 -9.61 8.35 16.28
N LEU A 55 -10.28 7.65 15.37
CA LEU A 55 -11.74 7.67 15.27
C LEU A 55 -12.40 6.96 16.44
N TYR A 56 -11.81 5.89 16.97
CA TYR A 56 -12.29 5.24 18.18
C TYR A 56 -12.25 6.18 19.38
N GLN A 57 -11.14 6.89 19.59
CA GLN A 57 -10.99 7.85 20.68
C GLN A 57 -11.95 9.04 20.55
N SER A 58 -12.19 9.52 19.33
CA SER A 58 -13.03 10.69 19.04
C SER A 58 -14.52 10.37 19.09
N ALA A 59 -14.95 9.23 18.53
CA ALA A 59 -16.35 8.85 18.42
C ALA A 59 -16.82 7.83 19.49
N GLY A 60 -15.91 7.24 20.26
CA GLY A 60 -16.22 6.22 21.28
C GLY A 60 -16.73 4.88 20.73
N LYS A 61 -16.72 4.69 19.42
CA LYS A 61 -17.36 3.55 18.77
C LYS A 61 -16.31 2.50 18.35
N LYS A 62 -16.38 1.31 18.92
CA LYS A 62 -15.42 0.20 18.71
C LYS A 62 -15.33 -0.29 17.25
N TYR A 63 -16.36 -0.06 16.43
CA TYR A 63 -16.32 -0.49 15.02
C TYR A 63 -15.24 0.22 14.20
N PHE A 64 -14.84 1.44 14.56
CA PHE A 64 -13.74 2.13 13.88
C PHE A 64 -12.40 1.44 14.11
N LEU A 65 -12.16 0.94 15.31
CA LEU A 65 -10.98 0.14 15.61
C LEU A 65 -10.99 -1.17 14.79
N PHE A 66 -12.16 -1.82 14.70
CA PHE A 66 -12.33 -3.03 13.90
C PHE A 66 -12.07 -2.74 12.41
N LEU A 67 -12.58 -1.64 11.85
CA LEU A 67 -12.32 -1.25 10.45
C LEU A 67 -10.83 -0.97 10.21
N GLY A 68 -10.15 -0.28 11.13
CA GLY A 68 -8.72 -0.02 11.04
C GLY A 68 -7.90 -1.31 11.03
N THR A 69 -8.18 -2.24 11.96
CA THR A 69 -7.50 -3.55 12.00
C THR A 69 -7.81 -4.41 10.78
N LEU A 70 -9.03 -4.35 10.26
CA LEU A 70 -9.44 -5.06 9.04
C LEU A 70 -8.70 -4.52 7.79
N ALA A 71 -8.51 -3.20 7.69
CA ALA A 71 -7.73 -2.59 6.62
C ALA A 71 -6.25 -3.00 6.68
N VAL A 72 -5.66 -3.01 7.89
CA VAL A 72 -4.28 -3.48 8.11
C VAL A 72 -4.15 -4.94 7.69
N PHE A 73 -5.10 -5.79 8.07
CA PHE A 73 -5.07 -7.22 7.74
C PHE A 73 -5.13 -7.44 6.22
N GLY A 74 -6.07 -6.79 5.53
CA GLY A 74 -6.20 -6.88 4.06
C GLY A 74 -4.95 -6.41 3.32
N SER A 75 -4.34 -5.30 3.75
CA SER A 75 -3.11 -4.79 3.16
C SER A 75 -1.90 -5.68 3.46
N LEU A 76 -1.81 -6.27 4.65
CA LEU A 76 -0.77 -7.22 5.01
C LEU A 76 -0.84 -8.51 4.16
N VAL A 77 -2.03 -9.07 3.98
CA VAL A 77 -2.23 -10.24 3.12
C VAL A 77 -1.83 -9.93 1.68
N SER A 78 -2.24 -8.79 1.14
CA SER A 78 -1.86 -8.34 -0.20
C SER A 78 -0.35 -8.21 -0.35
N PHE A 79 0.31 -7.59 0.64
CA PHE A 79 1.77 -7.45 0.67
C PHE A 79 2.48 -8.80 0.69
N LEU A 80 2.05 -9.75 1.52
CA LEU A 80 2.64 -11.09 1.59
C LEU A 80 2.50 -11.82 0.25
N ILE A 81 1.33 -11.76 -0.38
CA ILE A 81 1.08 -12.39 -1.67
C ILE A 81 1.99 -11.81 -2.77
N LEU A 82 2.13 -10.49 -2.81
CA LEU A 82 2.98 -9.81 -3.78
C LEU A 82 4.46 -10.07 -3.54
N SER A 83 4.93 -10.01 -2.29
CA SER A 83 6.33 -10.27 -1.94
C SER A 83 6.76 -11.70 -2.29
N LEU A 84 5.92 -12.70 -2.00
CA LEU A 84 6.16 -14.09 -2.38
C LEU A 84 6.15 -14.27 -3.91
N SER A 85 5.31 -13.52 -4.63
CA SER A 85 5.29 -13.55 -6.09
C SER A 85 6.57 -13.01 -6.70
N ILE A 86 7.12 -11.94 -6.12
CA ILE A 86 8.38 -11.32 -6.57
C ILE A 86 9.58 -12.28 -6.33
N ILE A 87 9.57 -13.00 -5.22
CA ILE A 87 10.64 -13.97 -4.91
C ILE A 87 10.60 -15.15 -5.91
N ASN A 88 9.43 -15.73 -6.16
CA ASN A 88 9.28 -16.87 -7.07
C ASN A 88 9.52 -16.51 -8.55
N GLN A 89 9.18 -15.28 -8.98
CA GLN A 89 9.45 -14.84 -10.37
C GLN A 89 10.92 -14.58 -10.65
N LYS A 90 11.76 -14.30 -9.66
CA LYS A 90 13.21 -14.14 -9.85
C LYS A 90 13.92 -15.43 -10.25
N GLU A 91 13.37 -16.59 -9.92
CA GLU A 91 13.92 -17.88 -10.39
C GLU A 91 13.58 -18.15 -11.86
N MET A 92 12.49 -17.56 -12.39
CA MET A 92 12.04 -17.77 -13.78
C MET A 92 12.41 -16.64 -14.77
N ALA A 93 12.75 -15.45 -14.30
CA ALA A 93 12.95 -14.27 -15.15
C ALA A 93 14.41 -13.96 -15.48
N SER A 94 15.17 -14.99 -15.95
CA SER A 94 16.34 -14.73 -16.82
C SER A 94 15.95 -14.30 -18.25
N ALA A 95 14.66 -14.24 -18.56
CA ALA A 95 14.21 -13.94 -19.92
C ALA A 95 12.81 -13.31 -19.92
N ASN A 96 12.64 -12.01 -19.65
CA ASN A 96 11.64 -11.22 -20.37
C ASN A 96 11.45 -9.81 -19.79
N THR A 97 11.61 -8.82 -20.63
CA THR A 97 11.50 -7.36 -20.51
C THR A 97 10.08 -6.83 -20.16
N ALA A 98 9.12 -7.67 -19.84
CA ALA A 98 7.75 -7.27 -19.51
C ALA A 98 7.57 -6.73 -18.07
N TYR A 99 8.61 -6.79 -17.23
CA TYR A 99 8.54 -6.46 -15.79
C TYR A 99 8.53 -4.96 -15.48
N SER A 100 8.90 -4.11 -16.46
CA SER A 100 9.01 -2.65 -16.23
C SER A 100 7.66 -1.93 -16.13
N LYS A 101 6.61 -2.46 -16.77
CA LYS A 101 5.33 -1.74 -16.89
C LYS A 101 4.44 -1.82 -15.62
N ASN A 102 4.54 -2.93 -14.88
CA ASN A 102 3.73 -3.14 -13.66
C ASN A 102 4.23 -2.31 -12.47
N LYS A 103 5.54 -2.03 -12.41
CA LYS A 103 6.15 -1.27 -11.32
C LYS A 103 5.71 0.20 -11.26
N LEU A 104 5.38 0.81 -12.39
CA LEU A 104 4.84 2.18 -12.47
C LEU A 104 3.37 2.25 -12.02
N THR A 105 2.57 1.26 -12.37
CA THR A 105 1.16 1.19 -12.00
C THR A 105 0.99 1.02 -10.48
N ASP A 106 1.83 0.19 -9.85
CA ASP A 106 1.82 -0.02 -8.40
C ASP A 106 2.27 1.23 -7.63
N LYS A 107 3.27 1.96 -8.14
CA LYS A 107 3.71 3.24 -7.55
C LYS A 107 2.66 4.35 -7.68
N LEU A 108 1.93 4.40 -8.79
CA LEU A 108 0.86 5.37 -8.99
C LEU A 108 -0.33 5.08 -8.06
N ALA A 109 -0.72 3.81 -7.90
CA ALA A 109 -1.82 3.43 -7.01
C ALA A 109 -1.55 3.80 -5.54
N ASN A 110 -0.31 3.68 -5.06
CA ASN A 110 0.07 4.08 -3.70
C ASN A 110 0.00 5.61 -3.50
N ARG A 111 0.28 6.40 -4.53
CA ARG A 111 0.23 7.88 -4.46
C ARG A 111 -1.20 8.38 -4.39
N ASP A 112 -2.10 7.82 -5.21
CA ASP A 112 -3.52 8.20 -5.24
C ASP A 112 -4.19 8.01 -3.88
N PHE A 113 -3.80 6.98 -3.14
CA PHE A 113 -4.26 6.72 -1.79
C PHE A 113 -3.96 7.87 -0.81
N ILE A 114 -2.74 8.44 -0.85
CA ILE A 114 -2.33 9.53 0.05
C ILE A 114 -3.06 10.83 -0.29
N TYR A 115 -3.23 11.14 -1.58
CA TYR A 115 -4.04 12.28 -2.02
C TYR A 115 -5.50 12.14 -1.61
N PHE A 116 -6.06 10.94 -1.74
CA PHE A 116 -7.42 10.66 -1.34
C PHE A 116 -7.61 10.79 0.18
N LEU A 117 -6.66 10.30 0.98
CA LEU A 117 -6.64 10.50 2.42
C LEU A 117 -6.60 11.97 2.80
N PHE A 118 -5.72 12.75 2.16
CA PHE A 118 -5.62 14.18 2.42
C PHE A 118 -6.92 14.90 2.10
N PHE A 119 -7.53 14.62 0.95
CA PHE A 119 -8.80 15.20 0.54
C PHE A 119 -9.93 14.85 1.52
N MET A 120 -10.05 13.60 1.93
CA MET A 120 -11.04 13.17 2.94
C MET A 120 -10.79 13.80 4.33
N SER A 121 -9.54 14.05 4.66
CA SER A 121 -9.17 14.75 5.90
C SER A 121 -9.57 16.23 5.86
N LEU A 122 -9.44 16.91 4.70
CA LEU A 122 -9.92 18.29 4.50
C LEU A 122 -11.44 18.39 4.65
N LEU A 123 -12.17 17.39 4.14
CA LEU A 123 -13.62 17.32 4.28
C LEU A 123 -14.07 16.92 5.69
N GLY A 124 -13.15 16.57 6.59
CA GLY A 124 -13.48 16.06 7.93
C GLY A 124 -14.16 14.68 7.93
N ARG A 125 -14.12 13.95 6.81
CA ARG A 125 -14.82 12.67 6.60
C ARG A 125 -13.85 11.47 6.52
N VAL A 126 -12.90 11.43 7.44
CA VAL A 126 -11.92 10.32 7.55
C VAL A 126 -12.60 8.98 7.90
N ASP A 127 -13.82 9.05 8.46
CA ASP A 127 -14.69 7.90 8.70
C ASP A 127 -15.07 7.16 7.41
N ILE A 128 -15.39 7.88 6.33
CA ILE A 128 -15.67 7.27 5.02
C ILE A 128 -14.40 6.66 4.43
N PHE A 129 -13.28 7.36 4.59
CA PHE A 129 -12.00 6.88 4.09
C PHE A 129 -11.65 5.51 4.68
N ILE A 130 -11.72 5.33 6.00
CA ILE A 130 -11.36 4.06 6.64
C ILE A 130 -12.31 2.92 6.24
N CYS A 131 -13.60 3.21 6.02
CA CYS A 131 -14.55 2.23 5.49
C CYS A 131 -14.13 1.78 4.09
N LEU A 132 -13.89 2.72 3.18
CA LEU A 132 -13.48 2.40 1.80
C LEU A 132 -12.14 1.66 1.76
N ALA A 133 -11.17 2.07 2.60
CA ALA A 133 -9.88 1.41 2.71
C ALA A 133 -10.00 -0.03 3.22
N ALA A 134 -10.84 -0.27 4.26
CA ALA A 134 -11.06 -1.60 4.80
C ALA A 134 -11.68 -2.54 3.75
N PHE A 135 -12.72 -2.10 3.04
CA PHE A 135 -13.34 -2.90 1.99
C PHE A 135 -12.40 -3.09 0.80
N GLY A 136 -11.79 -2.01 0.31
CA GLY A 136 -10.89 -2.04 -0.85
C GLY A 136 -9.67 -2.95 -0.64
N ALA A 137 -9.01 -2.87 0.52
CA ALA A 137 -7.85 -3.69 0.84
C ALA A 137 -8.21 -5.19 0.89
N ASN A 138 -9.36 -5.55 1.46
CA ASN A 138 -9.80 -6.93 1.57
C ASN A 138 -10.29 -7.50 0.23
N ILE A 139 -11.00 -6.70 -0.59
CA ILE A 139 -11.40 -7.10 -1.94
C ILE A 139 -10.15 -7.34 -2.80
N PHE A 140 -9.16 -6.45 -2.70
CA PHE A 140 -7.90 -6.61 -3.44
C PHE A 140 -7.11 -7.84 -2.98
N ALA A 141 -7.04 -8.10 -1.67
CA ALA A 141 -6.43 -9.31 -1.12
C ALA A 141 -7.12 -10.59 -1.63
N ALA A 142 -8.45 -10.61 -1.64
CA ALA A 142 -9.23 -11.73 -2.16
C ALA A 142 -9.00 -11.95 -3.66
N TYR A 143 -8.97 -10.87 -4.46
CA TYR A 143 -8.66 -10.94 -5.89
C TYR A 143 -7.26 -11.52 -6.15
N LEU A 144 -6.24 -11.04 -5.44
CA LEU A 144 -4.88 -11.56 -5.57
C LEU A 144 -4.78 -13.04 -5.21
N THR A 145 -5.44 -13.45 -4.13
CA THR A 145 -5.48 -14.86 -3.69
C THR A 145 -6.12 -15.72 -4.75
N PHE A 146 -7.28 -15.32 -5.28
CA PHE A 146 -7.99 -16.03 -6.32
C PHE A 146 -7.18 -16.14 -7.61
N SER A 147 -6.54 -15.05 -8.03
CA SER A 147 -5.67 -15.01 -9.21
C SER A 147 -4.49 -15.99 -9.10
N LYS A 148 -3.85 -16.07 -7.92
CA LYS A 148 -2.77 -17.03 -7.65
C LYS A 148 -3.23 -18.48 -7.69
N VAL A 149 -4.36 -18.77 -7.03
CA VAL A 149 -4.94 -20.12 -7.03
C VAL A 149 -5.29 -20.58 -8.45
N LYS A 150 -5.91 -19.69 -9.25
CA LYS A 150 -6.24 -19.97 -10.65
C LYS A 150 -5.00 -20.23 -11.51
N SER A 151 -3.93 -19.47 -11.30
CA SER A 151 -2.65 -19.68 -11.99
C SER A 151 -2.02 -21.02 -11.64
N ALA A 152 -2.01 -21.39 -10.36
CA ALA A 152 -1.49 -22.67 -9.89
C ALA A 152 -2.26 -23.89 -10.39
N LEU A 153 -3.59 -23.76 -10.56
CA LEU A 153 -4.44 -24.82 -11.13
C LEU A 153 -4.24 -25.00 -12.65
N ARG A 154 -3.82 -23.94 -13.35
CA ARG A 154 -3.60 -23.98 -14.81
C ARG A 154 -2.23 -24.51 -15.21
N SER A 155 -1.29 -24.57 -14.25
CA SER A 155 0.08 -25.08 -14.47
C SER A 155 0.23 -26.58 -14.17
N LYS A 156 -0.85 -27.25 -13.71
CA LYS A 156 -0.98 -28.71 -13.58
C LYS A 156 -1.73 -29.27 -14.77
#